data_48a524bd3bca772f1b5bc62f94578394
#
_entry.id   48a524bd3bca772f1b5bc62f94578394
#
_cell.length_a   1.000
_cell.length_b   1.000
_cell.length_c   1.000
_cell.angle_alpha   90.00
_cell.angle_beta   90.00
_cell.angle_gamma   90.00
#
_symmetry.space_group_name_H-M   'P 1'
#
loop_
_entity.id
_entity.type
_entity.pdbx_description
1 polymer ?
#
loop_
_entity_poly.entity_id
_entity_poly.type
_entity_poly.pdbx_seq_one_letter_code
_entity_poly.pdbx_strand_id
1 'polypeptide(L)'
;MEKVLNNKEGKPTILIHSNNQNTIYLESPFYLKDGHGATSVLQSKKLNKLNALYFMSSIKKVILSKYSYNAKATKIELKNTLISLPSVQGKPMYDYMEVFIRAVQKLVIKDVVQYAERKVAATREVVK
;
A
#
# COMPACT_ATOMS: atom_id res chain seq x y z
N MET A 1 -23.13 18.19 3.05
CA MET A 1 -23.04 16.73 2.97
C MET A 1 -22.45 16.19 4.27
N GLU A 2 -23.16 15.33 4.93
CA GLU A 2 -22.68 14.75 6.19
C GLU A 2 -21.48 13.83 5.93
N LYS A 3 -20.40 14.03 6.69
CA LYS A 3 -19.25 13.13 6.67
C LYS A 3 -19.58 11.91 7.50
N VAL A 4 -19.56 10.74 6.89
CA VAL A 4 -19.81 9.48 7.58
C VAL A 4 -18.48 8.89 8.03
N LEU A 5 -18.40 8.53 9.33
CA LEU A 5 -17.23 7.87 9.87
C LEU A 5 -17.20 6.41 9.40
N ASN A 6 -16.11 6.06 8.73
CA ASN A 6 -15.86 4.71 8.24
C ASN A 6 -14.81 4.02 9.12
N ASN A 7 -14.80 2.69 9.06
CA ASN A 7 -13.81 1.86 9.75
C ASN A 7 -13.75 2.11 11.26
N LYS A 8 -14.88 2.21 11.90
CA LYS A 8 -14.98 2.48 13.35
C LYS A 8 -14.18 1.50 14.20
N GLU A 9 -14.04 0.25 13.73
CA GLU A 9 -13.32 -0.81 14.43
C GLU A 9 -11.80 -0.80 14.18
N GLY A 10 -11.29 0.09 13.30
CA GLY A 10 -9.87 0.16 13.01
C GLY A 10 -9.32 -1.04 12.27
N LYS A 11 -10.11 -1.65 11.39
CA LYS A 11 -9.67 -2.82 10.61
C LYS A 11 -8.60 -2.43 9.58
N PRO A 12 -7.67 -3.36 9.25
CA PRO A 12 -6.73 -3.14 8.15
C PRO A 12 -7.46 -2.81 6.85
N THR A 13 -7.12 -1.68 6.23
CA THR A 13 -7.85 -1.13 5.10
C THR A 13 -6.90 -0.51 4.09
N ILE A 14 -7.13 -0.77 2.80
CA ILE A 14 -6.45 -0.08 1.70
C ILE A 14 -7.47 0.84 1.04
N LEU A 15 -7.11 2.12 0.90
CA LEU A 15 -7.90 3.10 0.16
C LEU A 15 -7.26 3.35 -1.20
N ILE A 16 -8.08 3.41 -2.25
CA ILE A 16 -7.64 3.73 -3.61
C ILE A 16 -8.44 4.92 -4.12
N HIS A 17 -7.73 6.00 -4.46
CA HIS A 17 -8.36 7.19 -5.05
C HIS A 17 -8.52 7.03 -6.56
N SER A 18 -9.73 7.27 -7.05
CA SER A 18 -10.06 7.08 -8.47
C SER A 18 -9.38 8.09 -9.39
N ASN A 19 -9.14 9.32 -8.93
CA ASN A 19 -8.63 10.41 -9.78
C ASN A 19 -7.13 10.30 -10.05
N ASN A 20 -6.35 9.99 -9.02
CA ASN A 20 -4.88 9.99 -9.09
C ASN A 20 -4.26 8.62 -8.83
N GLN A 21 -5.08 7.60 -8.60
CA GLN A 21 -4.68 6.22 -8.33
C GLN A 21 -3.76 6.06 -7.11
N ASN A 22 -3.80 7.00 -6.17
CA ASN A 22 -3.06 6.88 -4.92
C ASN A 22 -3.66 5.80 -4.04
N THR A 23 -2.79 5.04 -3.39
CA THR A 23 -3.17 4.00 -2.43
C THR A 23 -2.64 4.34 -1.05
N ILE A 24 -3.45 4.11 -0.02
CA ILE A 24 -3.11 4.39 1.37
C ILE A 24 -3.55 3.21 2.22
N TYR A 25 -2.69 2.81 3.18
CA TYR A 25 -3.03 1.80 4.18
C TYR A 25 -3.38 2.46 5.51
N LEU A 26 -4.50 2.04 6.11
CA LEU A 26 -4.98 2.57 7.39
C LEU A 26 -5.49 1.45 8.30
N GLU A 27 -5.24 1.57 9.59
CA GLU A 27 -5.82 0.74 10.65
C GLU A 27 -6.64 1.58 11.63
N SER A 28 -7.15 2.73 11.19
CA SER A 28 -7.88 3.68 12.03
C SER A 28 -9.17 4.11 11.36
N PRO A 29 -10.12 4.65 12.13
CA PRO A 29 -11.31 5.27 11.54
C PRO A 29 -10.94 6.44 10.63
N PHE A 30 -11.73 6.66 9.59
CA PHE A 30 -11.51 7.75 8.64
C PHE A 30 -12.85 8.28 8.11
N TYR A 31 -12.79 9.51 7.60
CA TYR A 31 -13.93 10.12 6.91
C TYR A 31 -13.67 10.16 5.41
N LEU A 32 -14.68 9.80 4.63
CA LEU A 32 -14.65 10.02 3.20
C LEU A 32 -15.25 11.39 2.90
N LYS A 33 -14.50 12.19 2.13
CA LYS A 33 -14.85 13.59 1.90
C LYS A 33 -16.05 13.77 0.98
N ASP A 34 -16.24 12.86 0.04
CA ASP A 34 -17.36 12.89 -0.88
C ASP A 34 -18.05 11.52 -0.95
N GLY A 35 -19.35 11.55 -1.24
CA GLY A 35 -20.16 10.35 -1.34
C GLY A 35 -20.24 9.78 -2.76
N HIS A 36 -19.38 10.21 -3.69
CA HIS A 36 -19.50 9.89 -5.12
C HIS A 36 -18.52 8.80 -5.59
N GLY A 37 -17.99 8.00 -4.70
CA GLY A 37 -17.13 6.89 -5.08
C GLY A 37 -15.74 7.30 -5.57
N ALA A 38 -15.28 8.51 -5.22
CA ALA A 38 -13.93 8.97 -5.55
C ALA A 38 -12.85 8.14 -4.84
N THR A 39 -13.20 7.46 -3.77
CA THR A 39 -12.31 6.59 -3.01
C THR A 39 -12.94 5.22 -2.85
N SER A 40 -12.20 4.17 -3.23
CA SER A 40 -12.60 2.79 -3.00
C SER A 40 -11.95 2.26 -1.73
N VAL A 41 -12.71 1.47 -0.96
CA VAL A 41 -12.30 0.90 0.32
C VAL A 41 -12.15 -0.61 0.16
N LEU A 42 -10.94 -1.12 0.41
CA LEU A 42 -10.65 -2.55 0.33
C LEU A 42 -10.34 -3.08 1.74
N GLN A 43 -11.08 -4.09 2.16
CA GLN A 43 -10.90 -4.76 3.45
C GLN A 43 -10.92 -6.27 3.26
N SER A 44 -10.14 -6.98 4.05
CA SER A 44 -10.13 -8.43 4.09
C SER A 44 -9.68 -8.90 5.46
N LYS A 45 -10.24 -10.02 5.91
CA LYS A 45 -9.79 -10.67 7.15
C LYS A 45 -8.35 -11.15 7.07
N LYS A 46 -7.83 -11.34 5.87
CA LYS A 46 -6.46 -11.79 5.62
C LYS A 46 -5.45 -10.64 5.52
N LEU A 47 -5.93 -9.41 5.41
CA LEU A 47 -5.08 -8.23 5.26
C LEU A 47 -4.44 -7.85 6.60
N ASN A 48 -3.15 -7.55 6.58
CA ASN A 48 -2.42 -6.98 7.72
C ASN A 48 -1.40 -5.95 7.22
N LYS A 49 -0.71 -5.29 8.13
CA LYS A 49 0.24 -4.23 7.81
C LYS A 49 1.35 -4.68 6.86
N LEU A 50 1.85 -5.90 7.01
CA LEU A 50 2.94 -6.41 6.17
C LEU A 50 2.45 -6.82 4.78
N ASN A 51 1.44 -7.70 4.71
CA ASN A 51 0.95 -8.14 3.41
C ASN A 51 0.25 -7.02 2.63
N ALA A 52 -0.28 -6.00 3.33
CA ALA A 52 -0.87 -4.82 2.68
C ALA A 52 0.15 -4.09 1.81
N LEU A 53 1.40 -4.01 2.24
CA LEU A 53 2.47 -3.40 1.43
C LEU A 53 2.68 -4.17 0.12
N TYR A 54 2.62 -5.49 0.17
CA TYR A 54 2.71 -6.31 -1.03
C TYR A 54 1.49 -6.08 -1.95
N PHE A 55 0.28 -6.13 -1.39
CA PHE A 55 -0.94 -5.85 -2.14
C PHE A 55 -0.91 -4.48 -2.79
N MET A 56 -0.52 -3.45 -2.05
CA MET A 56 -0.45 -2.08 -2.57
C MET A 56 0.53 -1.96 -3.73
N SER A 57 1.68 -2.62 -3.65
CA SER A 57 2.66 -2.65 -4.73
C SER A 57 2.10 -3.33 -5.98
N SER A 58 1.43 -4.46 -5.83
CA SER A 58 0.80 -5.19 -6.93
C SER A 58 -0.34 -4.40 -7.56
N ILE A 59 -1.18 -3.78 -6.73
CA ILE A 59 -2.28 -2.93 -7.17
C ILE A 59 -1.73 -1.72 -7.93
N LYS A 60 -0.77 -1.02 -7.35
CA LYS A 60 -0.17 0.18 -7.94
C LYS A 60 0.44 -0.11 -9.31
N LYS A 61 1.12 -1.23 -9.47
CA LYS A 61 1.71 -1.64 -10.74
C LYS A 61 0.66 -1.74 -11.85
N VAL A 62 -0.51 -2.28 -11.55
CA VAL A 62 -1.59 -2.45 -12.52
C VAL A 62 -2.35 -1.15 -12.76
N ILE A 63 -2.76 -0.45 -11.70
CA ILE A 63 -3.62 0.72 -11.83
C ILE A 63 -2.92 1.93 -12.43
N LEU A 64 -1.62 2.12 -12.19
CA LEU A 64 -0.87 3.23 -12.80
C LEU A 64 -0.71 3.07 -14.31
N SER A 65 -0.69 1.83 -14.81
CA SER A 65 -0.61 1.58 -16.25
C SER A 65 -1.99 1.60 -16.94
N LYS A 66 -3.06 1.29 -16.21
CA LYS A 66 -4.41 1.12 -16.76
C LYS A 66 -5.30 2.35 -16.60
N TYR A 67 -5.12 3.13 -15.53
CA TYR A 67 -5.99 4.26 -15.20
C TYR A 67 -5.23 5.57 -15.16
N SER A 68 -5.98 6.67 -15.34
CA SER A 68 -5.47 8.04 -15.30
C SER A 68 -6.60 8.98 -14.86
N TYR A 69 -6.34 10.27 -14.82
CA TYR A 69 -7.38 11.25 -14.54
C TYR A 69 -8.56 11.16 -15.54
N ASN A 70 -8.25 10.89 -16.82
CA ASN A 70 -9.25 10.76 -17.87
C ASN A 70 -9.90 9.36 -17.93
N ALA A 71 -9.24 8.36 -17.34
CA ALA A 71 -9.73 6.98 -17.25
C ALA A 71 -9.65 6.54 -15.80
N LYS A 72 -10.57 7.04 -14.97
CA LYS A 72 -10.53 6.88 -13.51
C LYS A 72 -10.68 5.44 -13.05
N ALA A 73 -9.95 5.09 -12.02
CA ALA A 73 -10.05 3.80 -11.33
C ALA A 73 -11.30 3.79 -10.43
N THR A 74 -12.47 3.74 -11.03
CA THR A 74 -13.74 3.71 -10.31
C THR A 74 -13.93 2.39 -9.58
N LYS A 75 -14.86 2.36 -8.64
CA LYS A 75 -15.17 1.16 -7.86
C LYS A 75 -15.57 -0.03 -8.76
N ILE A 76 -16.34 0.24 -9.82
CA ILE A 76 -16.76 -0.79 -10.78
C ILE A 76 -15.55 -1.31 -11.57
N GLU A 77 -14.70 -0.41 -12.05
CA GLU A 77 -13.50 -0.77 -12.82
C GLU A 77 -12.52 -1.55 -11.95
N LEU A 78 -12.34 -1.17 -10.69
CA LEU A 78 -11.45 -1.87 -9.76
C LEU A 78 -11.94 -3.29 -9.44
N LYS A 79 -13.24 -3.51 -9.36
CA LYS A 79 -13.81 -4.85 -9.17
C LYS A 79 -13.43 -5.80 -10.30
N ASN A 80 -13.25 -5.28 -11.50
CA ASN A 80 -12.93 -6.05 -12.71
C ASN A 80 -11.44 -6.02 -13.04
N THR A 81 -10.61 -5.42 -12.17
CA THR A 81 -9.17 -5.33 -12.37
C THR A 81 -8.49 -6.53 -11.71
N LEU A 82 -7.61 -7.19 -12.47
CA LEU A 82 -6.85 -8.33 -12.01
C LEU A 82 -5.44 -7.89 -11.61
N ILE A 83 -4.96 -8.43 -10.50
CA ILE A 83 -3.59 -8.26 -10.04
C ILE A 83 -2.94 -9.64 -9.91
N SER A 84 -1.60 -9.67 -10.03
CA SER A 84 -0.84 -10.90 -9.83
C SER A 84 -0.35 -11.00 -8.39
N LEU A 85 -0.61 -12.14 -7.76
CA LEU A 85 -0.15 -12.44 -6.41
C LEU A 85 0.55 -13.80 -6.39
N PRO A 86 1.54 -14.00 -5.51
CA PRO A 86 2.08 -15.33 -5.30
C PRO A 86 0.96 -16.25 -4.83
N SER A 87 0.81 -17.39 -5.48
CA SER A 87 -0.27 -18.31 -5.18
C SER A 87 0.14 -19.77 -5.33
N VAL A 88 -0.52 -20.64 -4.58
CA VAL A 88 -0.40 -22.10 -4.70
C VAL A 88 -1.81 -22.66 -4.80
N GLN A 89 -2.05 -23.46 -5.85
CA GLN A 89 -3.36 -24.08 -6.10
C GLN A 89 -4.51 -23.05 -6.10
N GLY A 90 -4.26 -21.88 -6.72
CA GLY A 90 -5.25 -20.81 -6.82
C GLY A 90 -5.49 -19.99 -5.55
N LYS A 91 -4.75 -20.26 -4.47
CA LYS A 91 -4.88 -19.54 -3.20
C LYS A 91 -3.70 -18.60 -2.99
N PRO A 92 -3.92 -17.33 -2.59
CA PRO A 92 -2.83 -16.41 -2.30
C PRO A 92 -1.95 -16.91 -1.17
N MET A 93 -0.63 -16.71 -1.31
CA MET A 93 0.38 -17.07 -0.31
C MET A 93 0.66 -15.88 0.61
N TYR A 94 -0.21 -15.62 1.58
CA TYR A 94 -0.08 -14.48 2.48
C TYR A 94 1.22 -14.50 3.29
N ASP A 95 1.62 -15.67 3.77
CA ASP A 95 2.87 -15.83 4.54
C ASP A 95 4.10 -15.49 3.70
N TYR A 96 4.11 -15.89 2.43
CA TYR A 96 5.18 -15.53 1.51
C TYR A 96 5.27 -14.01 1.32
N MET A 97 4.14 -13.34 1.17
CA MET A 97 4.09 -11.89 1.03
C MET A 97 4.70 -11.19 2.24
N GLU A 98 4.38 -11.67 3.45
CA GLU A 98 4.92 -11.11 4.69
C GLU A 98 6.42 -11.33 4.81
N VAL A 99 6.90 -12.54 4.52
CA VAL A 99 8.33 -12.86 4.54
C VAL A 99 9.09 -12.00 3.54
N PHE A 100 8.54 -11.83 2.33
CA PHE A 100 9.13 -10.99 1.29
C PHE A 100 9.24 -9.53 1.75
N ILE A 101 8.18 -8.97 2.32
CA ILE A 101 8.18 -7.58 2.79
C ILE A 101 9.17 -7.40 3.94
N ARG A 102 9.24 -8.34 4.89
CA ARG A 102 10.23 -8.29 5.97
C ARG A 102 11.67 -8.30 5.43
N ALA A 103 11.94 -9.11 4.41
CA ALA A 103 13.24 -9.16 3.78
C ALA A 103 13.60 -7.83 3.11
N VAL A 104 12.67 -7.23 2.37
CA VAL A 104 12.86 -5.92 1.74
C VAL A 104 13.12 -4.84 2.78
N GLN A 105 12.34 -4.83 3.86
CA GLN A 105 12.51 -3.85 4.94
C GLN A 105 13.89 -3.97 5.59
N LYS A 106 14.37 -5.19 5.82
CA LYS A 106 15.72 -5.43 6.38
C LYS A 106 16.81 -4.90 5.44
N LEU A 107 16.67 -5.10 4.14
CA LEU A 107 17.63 -4.59 3.15
C LEU A 107 17.65 -3.06 3.14
N VAL A 108 16.50 -2.42 3.18
CA VAL A 108 16.40 -0.95 3.22
C VAL A 108 17.04 -0.40 4.49
N ILE A 109 16.76 -0.99 5.64
CA ILE A 109 17.35 -0.59 6.92
C ILE A 109 18.87 -0.75 6.89
N LYS A 110 19.37 -1.86 6.38
CA LYS A 110 20.81 -2.13 6.23
C LYS A 110 21.48 -1.05 5.39
N ASP A 111 20.92 -0.71 4.24
CA ASP A 111 21.46 0.31 3.35
C ASP A 111 21.49 1.69 4.00
N VAL A 112 20.44 2.05 4.72
CA VAL A 112 20.35 3.33 5.45
C VAL A 112 21.42 3.39 6.55
N VAL A 113 21.59 2.34 7.32
CA VAL A 113 22.60 2.26 8.39
C VAL A 113 24.01 2.38 7.80
N GLN A 114 24.31 1.66 6.73
CA GLN A 114 25.62 1.75 6.07
C GLN A 114 25.89 3.15 5.52
N TYR A 115 24.88 3.80 4.93
CA TYR A 115 25.00 5.17 4.47
C TYR A 115 25.30 6.14 5.62
N ALA A 116 24.56 6.01 6.72
CA ALA A 116 24.75 6.84 7.92
C ALA A 116 26.16 6.64 8.51
N GLU A 117 26.65 5.41 8.60
CA GLU A 117 27.99 5.11 9.08
C GLU A 117 29.08 5.74 8.22
N ARG A 118 28.92 5.68 6.89
CA ARG A 118 29.86 6.32 5.96
C ARG A 118 29.87 7.84 6.13
N LYS A 119 28.70 8.44 6.32
CA LYS A 119 28.58 9.89 6.58
C LYS A 119 29.29 10.30 7.86
N VAL A 120 29.12 9.55 8.94
CA VAL A 120 29.77 9.82 10.22
C VAL A 120 31.28 9.68 10.09
N ALA A 121 31.78 8.64 9.43
CA ALA A 121 33.21 8.45 9.21
C ALA A 121 33.84 9.60 8.42
N ALA A 122 33.19 10.01 7.34
CA ALA A 122 33.65 11.14 6.52
C ALA A 122 33.70 12.45 7.33
N THR A 123 32.70 12.70 8.17
CA THR A 123 32.66 13.89 9.05
C THR A 123 33.79 13.87 10.06
N ARG A 124 34.09 12.70 10.66
CA ARG A 124 35.18 12.56 11.63
C ARG A 124 36.54 12.85 10.98
N GLU A 125 36.78 12.44 9.76
CA GLU A 125 38.02 12.75 9.04
C GLU A 125 38.20 14.24 8.77
N VAL A 126 37.13 14.93 8.45
CA VAL A 126 37.18 16.39 8.19
C VAL A 126 37.43 17.21 9.45
N VAL A 127 37.00 16.72 10.62
CA VAL A 127 37.09 17.41 11.90
C VAL A 127 38.44 17.18 12.64
N LYS A 128 39.21 16.22 12.17
CA LYS A 128 40.55 15.95 12.77
C LYS A 128 41.52 17.14 12.59
#